data_e9676928dfbd47d9b1a768a123415e16
#
_entry.id   e9676928dfbd47d9b1a768a123415e16
#
_cell.length_a   1.000
_cell.length_b   1.000
_cell.length_c   1.000
_cell.angle_alpha   90.00
_cell.angle_beta   90.00
_cell.angle_gamma   90.00
#
_symmetry.space_group_name_H-M   'P 1'
#
loop_
_entity.id
_entity.type
_entity.pdbx_description
1 polymer ?
#
loop_
_entity_poly.entity_id
_entity_poly.type
_entity_poly.pdbx_seq_one_letter_code
_entity_poly.pdbx_strand_id
1 'polypeptide(L)'
;AIDALRTTVREDYSNEHLDWAADSRLIMLTAHRRENLGEPLRHMFRAIRKIVDEIPDIKVIYPIHMNPVVRQTANEILGNDERIRIIEPLDVLDFHNFLARSYLILTDSGGIQEEAPSLGKPVLVMRDTTERPEGIKAGTLKLVGTNEQTIYEQFKLLLEDKSEYEKMSKASNPYGDGFASKRIGDILEGV
;
A
#
# COMPACT_ATOMS: atom_id res chain seq x y z
N ALA A 1 -5.98 -10.49 -10.43
CA ALA A 1 -5.10 -9.92 -9.40
C ALA A 1 -4.95 -10.91 -8.22
N ILE A 2 -5.98 -11.17 -7.43
CA ILE A 2 -5.88 -11.97 -6.18
C ILE A 2 -5.36 -13.38 -6.42
N ASP A 3 -5.77 -14.06 -7.50
CA ASP A 3 -5.29 -15.40 -7.87
C ASP A 3 -3.75 -15.45 -8.01
N ALA A 4 -3.15 -14.39 -8.55
CA ALA A 4 -1.71 -14.31 -8.73
C ALA A 4 -0.95 -14.33 -7.39
N LEU A 5 -1.50 -13.72 -6.34
CA LEU A 5 -0.87 -13.68 -5.02
C LEU A 5 -0.57 -15.07 -4.46
N ARG A 6 -1.41 -16.06 -4.79
CA ARG A 6 -1.23 -17.46 -4.34
C ARG A 6 0.04 -18.11 -4.91
N THR A 7 0.53 -17.63 -6.03
CA THR A 7 1.72 -18.17 -6.71
C THR A 7 2.94 -17.27 -6.58
N THR A 8 2.73 -15.97 -6.37
CA THR A 8 3.81 -14.99 -6.30
C THR A 8 4.29 -14.71 -4.86
N VAL A 9 3.40 -14.77 -3.87
CA VAL A 9 3.80 -14.61 -2.46
C VAL A 9 4.45 -15.92 -1.99
N ARG A 10 5.68 -15.84 -1.49
CA ARG A 10 6.50 -16.97 -1.06
C ARG A 10 7.00 -16.78 0.36
N GLU A 11 7.00 -17.85 1.15
CA GLU A 11 7.53 -17.82 2.53
C GLU A 11 9.05 -17.64 2.56
N ASP A 12 9.75 -18.27 1.61
CA ASP A 12 11.21 -18.26 1.46
C ASP A 12 11.76 -17.04 0.71
N TYR A 13 10.91 -16.05 0.42
CA TYR A 13 11.33 -14.84 -0.29
C TYR A 13 12.18 -13.93 0.61
N SER A 14 13.35 -13.54 0.13
CA SER A 14 14.25 -12.56 0.75
C SER A 14 14.58 -11.42 -0.22
N ASN A 15 14.83 -10.23 0.33
CA ASN A 15 15.23 -9.06 -0.43
C ASN A 15 15.90 -8.06 0.52
N GLU A 16 16.99 -7.43 0.10
CA GLU A 16 17.77 -6.51 0.93
C GLU A 16 16.99 -5.34 1.51
N HIS A 17 15.93 -4.88 0.83
CA HIS A 17 15.07 -3.81 1.34
C HIS A 17 14.13 -4.31 2.45
N LEU A 18 13.66 -5.55 2.35
CA LEU A 18 12.86 -6.18 3.41
C LEU A 18 13.72 -6.51 4.63
N ASP A 19 14.95 -6.99 4.42
CA ASP A 19 15.91 -7.25 5.50
C ASP A 19 16.24 -5.95 6.25
N TRP A 20 16.42 -4.84 5.52
CA TRP A 20 16.59 -3.52 6.12
C TRP A 20 15.40 -3.08 6.97
N ALA A 21 14.18 -3.46 6.61
CA ALA A 21 12.95 -3.08 7.32
C ALA A 21 12.54 -4.07 8.41
N ALA A 22 13.26 -5.19 8.60
CA ALA A 22 12.85 -6.32 9.41
C ALA A 22 12.61 -6.00 10.91
N ASP A 23 13.27 -4.97 11.43
CA ASP A 23 13.15 -4.49 12.82
C ASP A 23 12.06 -3.44 13.04
N SER A 24 11.26 -3.14 12.02
CA SER A 24 10.30 -2.03 11.99
C SER A 24 8.97 -2.44 11.40
N ARG A 25 7.93 -1.64 11.65
CA ARG A 25 6.66 -1.75 10.92
C ARG A 25 6.87 -1.18 9.52
N LEU A 26 6.90 -2.06 8.51
CA LEU A 26 7.07 -1.65 7.12
C LEU A 26 5.82 -0.98 6.56
N ILE A 27 5.98 0.21 6.05
CA ILE A 27 4.96 0.95 5.30
C ILE A 27 5.28 0.90 3.82
N MET A 28 4.36 0.38 3.02
CA MET A 28 4.48 0.39 1.56
C MET A 28 3.78 1.61 1.00
N LEU A 29 4.50 2.43 0.23
CA LEU A 29 3.96 3.63 -0.42
C LEU A 29 3.93 3.45 -1.92
N THR A 30 2.80 3.80 -2.54
CA THR A 30 2.70 4.01 -4.00
C THR A 30 1.85 5.24 -4.29
N ALA A 31 2.39 6.21 -5.03
CA ALA A 31 1.69 7.43 -5.42
C ALA A 31 2.23 7.94 -6.75
N HIS A 32 1.38 7.97 -7.77
CA HIS A 32 1.80 8.34 -9.14
C HIS A 32 0.64 8.77 -10.06
N ARG A 33 -0.59 8.83 -9.56
CA ARG A 33 -1.75 9.23 -10.38
C ARG A 33 -1.59 10.64 -10.92
N ARG A 34 -1.96 10.84 -12.18
CA ARG A 34 -1.85 12.14 -12.88
C ARG A 34 -2.66 13.22 -12.18
N GLU A 35 -3.83 12.86 -11.66
CA GLU A 35 -4.73 13.75 -10.92
C GLU A 35 -4.12 14.28 -9.61
N ASN A 36 -3.14 13.56 -9.07
CA ASN A 36 -2.49 13.89 -7.81
C ASN A 36 -1.19 14.69 -7.98
N LEU A 37 -0.73 14.94 -9.22
CA LEU A 37 0.51 15.69 -9.44
C LEU A 37 0.40 17.13 -8.92
N GLY A 38 1.51 17.67 -8.44
CA GLY A 38 1.59 19.01 -7.85
C GLY A 38 1.32 19.04 -6.36
N GLU A 39 0.48 19.94 -5.86
CA GLU A 39 0.24 20.11 -4.42
C GLU A 39 -0.38 18.88 -3.75
N PRO A 40 -1.34 18.13 -4.34
CA PRO A 40 -1.84 16.92 -3.71
C PRO A 40 -0.74 15.92 -3.38
N LEU A 41 0.20 15.68 -4.29
CA LEU A 41 1.33 14.78 -4.06
C LEU A 41 2.27 15.29 -2.96
N ARG A 42 2.49 16.62 -2.90
CA ARG A 42 3.27 17.26 -1.83
C ARG A 42 2.60 17.08 -0.46
N HIS A 43 1.28 17.23 -0.38
CA HIS A 43 0.51 16.99 0.84
C HIS A 43 0.67 15.55 1.34
N MET A 44 0.54 14.56 0.43
CA MET A 44 0.74 13.14 0.76
C MET A 44 2.14 12.92 1.37
N PHE A 45 3.17 13.40 0.70
CA PHE A 45 4.54 13.17 1.14
C PHE A 45 4.88 13.93 2.44
N ARG A 46 4.35 15.14 2.66
CA ARG A 46 4.52 15.86 3.93
C ARG A 46 3.85 15.13 5.10
N ALA A 47 2.64 14.60 4.89
CA ALA A 47 1.96 13.80 5.90
C ALA A 47 2.78 12.55 6.29
N ILE A 48 3.33 11.84 5.29
CA ILE A 48 4.18 10.67 5.51
C ILE A 48 5.47 11.07 6.24
N ARG A 49 6.14 12.13 5.78
CA ARG A 49 7.35 12.64 6.41
C ARG A 49 7.13 12.96 7.88
N LYS A 50 6.06 13.69 8.19
CA LYS A 50 5.69 14.05 9.55
C LYS A 50 5.49 12.82 10.45
N ILE A 51 4.83 11.77 9.96
CA ILE A 51 4.66 10.52 10.71
C ILE A 51 5.99 9.82 10.94
N VAL A 52 6.87 9.76 9.93
CA VAL A 52 8.20 9.17 10.08
C VAL A 52 9.02 9.92 11.13
N ASP A 53 8.92 11.25 11.19
CA ASP A 53 9.61 12.06 12.20
C ASP A 53 9.09 11.80 13.62
N GLU A 54 7.79 11.53 13.79
CA GLU A 54 7.15 11.32 15.09
C GLU A 54 7.24 9.88 15.61
N ILE A 55 7.18 8.88 14.72
CA ILE A 55 7.07 7.46 15.08
C ILE A 55 8.33 6.71 14.65
N PRO A 56 9.21 6.34 15.62
CA PRO A 56 10.54 5.84 15.29
C PRO A 56 10.60 4.40 14.80
N ASP A 57 9.57 3.59 15.06
CA ASP A 57 9.53 2.16 14.75
C ASP A 57 8.91 1.83 13.39
N ILE A 58 8.80 2.82 12.50
CA ILE A 58 8.35 2.60 11.12
C ILE A 58 9.48 2.84 10.12
N LYS A 59 9.43 2.09 9.03
CA LYS A 59 10.22 2.32 7.83
C LYS A 59 9.31 2.33 6.60
N VAL A 60 9.63 3.18 5.64
CA VAL A 60 8.84 3.36 4.42
C VAL A 60 9.65 2.85 3.23
N ILE A 61 9.04 2.00 2.40
CA ILE A 61 9.57 1.64 1.09
C ILE A 61 8.63 2.21 0.02
N TYR A 62 9.20 2.96 -0.90
CA TYR A 62 8.51 3.58 -2.01
C TYR A 62 9.10 3.14 -3.35
N PRO A 63 8.56 2.08 -3.99
CA PRO A 63 8.85 1.79 -5.40
C PRO A 63 8.32 2.91 -6.26
N ILE A 64 9.21 3.78 -6.73
CA ILE A 64 8.82 5.06 -7.33
C ILE A 64 8.52 4.93 -8.81
N HIS A 65 7.46 5.58 -9.25
CA HIS A 65 7.12 5.67 -10.67
C HIS A 65 8.16 6.48 -11.46
N MET A 66 8.37 6.12 -12.74
CA MET A 66 9.38 6.73 -13.62
C MET A 66 9.11 8.20 -13.98
N ASN A 67 7.93 8.74 -13.69
CA ASN A 67 7.59 10.14 -13.98
C ASN A 67 8.54 11.11 -13.25
N PRO A 68 9.26 11.99 -13.99
CA PRO A 68 10.23 12.92 -13.40
C PRO A 68 9.65 13.85 -12.34
N VAL A 69 8.38 14.28 -12.50
CA VAL A 69 7.71 15.15 -11.52
C VAL A 69 7.51 14.43 -10.20
N VAL A 70 7.13 13.15 -10.23
CA VAL A 70 6.98 12.33 -9.04
C VAL A 70 8.32 12.14 -8.35
N ARG A 71 9.37 11.79 -9.13
CA ARG A 71 10.74 11.60 -8.62
C ARG A 71 11.31 12.86 -7.97
N GLN A 72 11.13 14.00 -8.61
CA GLN A 72 11.60 15.27 -8.07
C GLN A 72 10.90 15.58 -6.73
N THR A 73 9.57 15.51 -6.69
CA THR A 73 8.78 15.80 -5.48
C THR A 73 9.11 14.85 -4.34
N ALA A 74 9.27 13.55 -4.64
CA ALA A 74 9.64 12.55 -3.65
C ALA A 74 11.03 12.81 -3.07
N ASN A 75 12.02 13.08 -3.91
CA ASN A 75 13.38 13.37 -3.45
C ASN A 75 13.45 14.65 -2.60
N GLU A 76 12.69 15.69 -2.96
CA GLU A 76 12.62 16.93 -2.17
C GLU A 76 12.09 16.68 -0.75
N ILE A 77 11.05 15.86 -0.57
CA ILE A 77 10.32 15.75 0.70
C ILE A 77 10.73 14.52 1.50
N LEU A 78 10.98 13.39 0.81
CA LEU A 78 11.24 12.09 1.43
C LEU A 78 12.71 11.65 1.34
N GLY A 79 13.51 12.25 0.45
CA GLY A 79 14.80 11.73 0.01
C GLY A 79 15.95 11.78 1.06
N ASN A 80 15.78 12.45 2.18
CA ASN A 80 16.86 12.67 3.16
C ASN A 80 16.55 12.04 4.53
N ASP A 81 15.96 10.84 4.56
CA ASP A 81 15.72 10.11 5.79
C ASP A 81 16.16 8.65 5.63
N GLU A 82 16.96 8.16 6.58
CA GLU A 82 17.46 6.77 6.60
C GLU A 82 16.36 5.72 6.78
N ARG A 83 15.17 6.13 7.26
CA ARG A 83 13.99 5.29 7.43
C ARG A 83 13.06 5.29 6.22
N ILE A 84 13.42 6.01 5.15
CA ILE A 84 12.66 6.05 3.90
C ILE A 84 13.56 5.59 2.76
N ARG A 85 13.20 4.49 2.11
CA ARG A 85 13.86 4.02 0.90
C ARG A 85 12.99 4.26 -0.32
N ILE A 86 13.44 5.18 -1.19
CA ILE A 86 12.91 5.36 -2.53
C ILE A 86 13.68 4.42 -3.43
N ILE A 87 12.99 3.44 -4.02
CA ILE A 87 13.61 2.38 -4.84
C ILE A 87 13.05 2.39 -6.27
N GLU A 88 13.73 1.72 -7.18
CA GLU A 88 13.21 1.53 -8.55
C GLU A 88 11.91 0.70 -8.54
N PRO A 89 11.08 0.81 -9.60
CA PRO A 89 9.86 0.02 -9.70
C PRO A 89 10.15 -1.48 -9.56
N LEU A 90 9.33 -2.16 -8.79
CA LEU A 90 9.40 -3.60 -8.58
C LEU A 90 8.64 -4.35 -9.66
N ASP A 91 9.08 -5.55 -10.01
CA ASP A 91 8.25 -6.48 -10.76
C ASP A 91 7.09 -7.04 -9.90
N VAL A 92 6.20 -7.78 -10.52
CA VAL A 92 5.00 -8.28 -9.83
C VAL A 92 5.32 -9.25 -8.70
N LEU A 93 6.36 -10.07 -8.84
CA LEU A 93 6.74 -11.05 -7.82
C LEU A 93 7.30 -10.35 -6.60
N ASP A 94 8.23 -9.44 -6.80
CA ASP A 94 8.81 -8.63 -5.73
C ASP A 94 7.72 -7.78 -5.05
N PHE A 95 6.91 -7.09 -5.84
CA PHE A 95 5.86 -6.21 -5.34
C PHE A 95 4.87 -6.94 -4.42
N HIS A 96 4.40 -8.13 -4.80
CA HIS A 96 3.48 -8.92 -4.00
C HIS A 96 4.12 -9.41 -2.69
N ASN A 97 5.41 -9.75 -2.70
CA ASN A 97 6.14 -10.14 -1.49
C ASN A 97 6.38 -8.97 -0.54
N PHE A 98 6.59 -7.76 -1.08
CA PHE A 98 6.66 -6.53 -0.29
C PHE A 98 5.30 -6.18 0.33
N LEU A 99 4.20 -6.27 -0.43
CA LEU A 99 2.84 -6.11 0.11
C LEU A 99 2.56 -7.08 1.26
N ALA A 100 2.90 -8.37 1.07
CA ALA A 100 2.65 -9.42 2.06
C ALA A 100 3.40 -9.17 3.38
N ARG A 101 4.56 -8.53 3.34
CA ARG A 101 5.39 -8.21 4.51
C ARG A 101 5.17 -6.83 5.09
N SER A 102 4.36 -6.02 4.43
CA SER A 102 4.03 -4.68 4.91
C SER A 102 3.07 -4.73 6.10
N TYR A 103 3.19 -3.75 6.99
CA TYR A 103 2.24 -3.50 8.06
C TYR A 103 1.01 -2.75 7.53
N LEU A 104 1.22 -1.67 6.78
CA LEU A 104 0.20 -0.78 6.26
C LEU A 104 0.56 -0.32 4.85
N ILE A 105 -0.45 -0.09 4.02
CA ILE A 105 -0.29 0.37 2.64
C ILE A 105 -0.88 1.76 2.48
N LEU A 106 -0.09 2.68 1.92
CA LEU A 106 -0.52 4.01 1.45
C LEU A 106 -0.49 4.00 -0.08
N THR A 107 -1.63 4.20 -0.73
CA THR A 107 -1.68 4.06 -2.19
C THR A 107 -2.69 4.97 -2.87
N ASP A 108 -2.41 5.35 -4.12
CA ASP A 108 -3.40 5.90 -5.06
C ASP A 108 -3.77 4.92 -6.18
N SER A 109 -3.25 3.69 -6.17
CA SER A 109 -3.47 2.65 -7.18
C SER A 109 -4.76 1.87 -6.96
N GLY A 110 -5.53 1.60 -8.05
CA GLY A 110 -6.75 0.79 -8.00
C GLY A 110 -6.49 -0.70 -7.75
N GLY A 111 -5.46 -1.29 -8.38
CA GLY A 111 -5.16 -2.73 -8.24
C GLY A 111 -4.76 -3.11 -6.81
N ILE A 112 -3.95 -2.29 -6.17
CA ILE A 112 -3.50 -2.52 -4.79
C ILE A 112 -4.68 -2.54 -3.81
N GLN A 113 -5.75 -1.81 -4.09
CA GLN A 113 -6.97 -1.81 -3.30
C GLN A 113 -7.69 -3.17 -3.28
N GLU A 114 -7.41 -4.05 -4.24
CA GLU A 114 -7.91 -5.43 -4.28
C GLU A 114 -6.91 -6.42 -3.68
N GLU A 115 -5.62 -6.23 -3.97
CA GLU A 115 -4.54 -7.15 -3.62
C GLU A 115 -4.18 -7.08 -2.13
N ALA A 116 -3.95 -5.89 -1.59
CA ALA A 116 -3.50 -5.73 -0.21
C ALA A 116 -4.51 -6.25 0.84
N PRO A 117 -5.83 -6.01 0.70
CA PRO A 117 -6.81 -6.60 1.61
C PRO A 117 -6.84 -8.12 1.62
N SER A 118 -6.55 -8.77 0.48
CA SER A 118 -6.49 -10.24 0.42
C SER A 118 -5.30 -10.83 1.20
N LEU A 119 -4.33 -9.98 1.52
CA LEU A 119 -3.19 -10.30 2.39
C LEU A 119 -3.40 -9.83 3.84
N GLY A 120 -4.61 -9.36 4.19
CA GLY A 120 -4.93 -8.84 5.51
C GLY A 120 -4.23 -7.50 5.83
N LYS A 121 -3.89 -6.71 4.81
CA LYS A 121 -3.18 -5.44 5.00
C LYS A 121 -4.16 -4.27 4.93
N PRO A 122 -4.24 -3.42 5.96
CA PRO A 122 -5.00 -2.19 5.90
C PRO A 122 -4.48 -1.26 4.81
N VAL A 123 -5.40 -0.58 4.11
CA VAL A 123 -5.05 0.31 3.01
C VAL A 123 -5.65 1.69 3.23
N LEU A 124 -4.80 2.71 3.24
CA LEU A 124 -5.20 4.11 3.13
C LEU A 124 -5.11 4.55 1.67
N VAL A 125 -6.27 4.86 1.10
CA VAL A 125 -6.39 5.28 -0.30
C VAL A 125 -6.29 6.79 -0.38
N MET A 126 -5.17 7.30 -0.90
CA MET A 126 -4.85 8.72 -1.02
C MET A 126 -5.47 9.30 -2.30
N ARG A 127 -6.79 9.30 -2.35
CA ARG A 127 -7.61 9.82 -3.45
C ARG A 127 -8.90 10.42 -2.92
N ASP A 128 -9.49 11.34 -3.66
CA ASP A 128 -10.80 11.92 -3.31
C ASP A 128 -11.96 10.98 -3.68
N THR A 129 -11.73 10.10 -4.66
CA THR A 129 -12.70 9.08 -5.10
C THR A 129 -11.99 7.74 -5.34
N THR A 130 -12.76 6.64 -5.28
CA THR A 130 -12.26 5.32 -5.65
C THR A 130 -13.26 4.56 -6.52
N GLU A 131 -12.75 3.74 -7.42
CA GLU A 131 -13.52 2.78 -8.22
C GLU A 131 -13.77 1.47 -7.44
N ARG A 132 -13.43 1.42 -6.16
CA ARG A 132 -13.52 0.23 -5.29
C ARG A 132 -14.35 0.49 -4.04
N PRO A 133 -15.62 0.94 -4.19
CA PRO A 133 -16.49 1.27 -3.05
C PRO A 133 -16.80 0.06 -2.16
N GLU A 134 -16.70 -1.17 -2.70
CA GLU A 134 -16.91 -2.41 -1.96
C GLU A 134 -15.90 -2.57 -0.82
N GLY A 135 -14.64 -2.24 -1.04
CA GLY A 135 -13.59 -2.31 -0.01
C GLY A 135 -13.80 -1.29 1.11
N ILE A 136 -14.32 -0.10 0.77
CA ILE A 136 -14.70 0.90 1.78
C ILE A 136 -15.86 0.35 2.65
N LYS A 137 -16.91 -0.20 2.02
CA LYS A 137 -18.06 -0.77 2.72
C LYS A 137 -17.68 -1.98 3.58
N ALA A 138 -16.75 -2.81 3.11
CA ALA A 138 -16.23 -3.96 3.84
C ALA A 138 -15.30 -3.56 4.98
N GLY A 139 -14.78 -2.33 5.00
CA GLY A 139 -13.84 -1.84 6.01
C GLY A 139 -12.38 -2.25 5.77
N THR A 140 -12.04 -2.80 4.60
CA THR A 140 -10.66 -3.16 4.24
C THR A 140 -9.85 -1.99 3.73
N LEU A 141 -10.53 -0.95 3.21
CA LEU A 141 -9.97 0.27 2.67
C LEU A 141 -10.52 1.48 3.40
N LYS A 142 -9.70 2.52 3.54
CA LYS A 142 -10.13 3.83 4.00
C LYS A 142 -9.73 4.90 3.00
N LEU A 143 -10.73 5.61 2.46
CA LEU A 143 -10.50 6.75 1.56
C LEU A 143 -10.11 7.96 2.40
N VAL A 144 -8.90 8.47 2.23
CA VAL A 144 -8.35 9.57 3.06
C VAL A 144 -8.16 10.87 2.29
N GLY A 145 -8.49 10.87 0.99
CA GLY A 145 -8.32 12.06 0.16
C GLY A 145 -6.85 12.41 -0.07
N THR A 146 -6.62 13.66 -0.43
CA THR A 146 -5.29 14.22 -0.73
C THR A 146 -4.88 15.32 0.26
N ASN A 147 -5.68 15.56 1.31
CA ASN A 147 -5.39 16.54 2.33
C ASN A 147 -4.34 16.03 3.31
N GLU A 148 -3.29 16.83 3.55
CA GLU A 148 -2.16 16.50 4.42
C GLU A 148 -2.60 16.10 5.83
N GLN A 149 -3.47 16.90 6.46
CA GLN A 149 -3.90 16.66 7.83
C GLN A 149 -4.75 15.39 7.96
N THR A 150 -5.66 15.15 7.02
CA THR A 150 -6.49 13.94 7.00
C THR A 150 -5.63 12.68 6.83
N ILE A 151 -4.67 12.69 5.90
CA ILE A 151 -3.75 11.57 5.69
C ILE A 151 -2.94 11.32 6.97
N TYR A 152 -2.36 12.37 7.55
CA TYR A 152 -1.60 12.28 8.79
C TYR A 152 -2.42 11.66 9.94
N GLU A 153 -3.63 12.16 10.20
CA GLU A 153 -4.50 11.68 11.28
C GLU A 153 -4.89 10.20 11.10
N GLN A 154 -5.27 9.79 9.88
CA GLN A 154 -5.67 8.42 9.61
C GLN A 154 -4.49 7.44 9.62
N PHE A 155 -3.33 7.88 9.15
CA PHE A 155 -2.11 7.09 9.21
C PHE A 155 -1.67 6.90 10.67
N LYS A 156 -1.63 7.98 11.46
CA LYS A 156 -1.29 7.94 12.89
C LYS A 156 -2.25 7.04 13.67
N LEU A 157 -3.55 7.15 13.41
CA LEU A 157 -4.58 6.31 14.05
C LEU A 157 -4.28 4.83 13.88
N LEU A 158 -3.96 4.37 12.66
CA LEU A 158 -3.67 2.95 12.39
C LEU A 158 -2.32 2.49 12.96
N LEU A 159 -1.42 3.41 13.27
CA LEU A 159 -0.15 3.08 13.93
C LEU A 159 -0.28 3.00 15.45
N GLU A 160 -1.14 3.81 16.07
CA GLU A 160 -1.26 3.95 17.51
C GLU A 160 -2.45 3.17 18.10
N ASP A 161 -3.55 2.99 17.34
CA ASP A 161 -4.74 2.27 17.78
C ASP A 161 -4.79 0.85 17.16
N LYS A 162 -4.39 -0.12 17.98
CA LYS A 162 -4.40 -1.55 17.57
C LYS A 162 -5.81 -2.03 17.21
N SER A 163 -6.85 -1.53 17.87
CA SER A 163 -8.25 -1.93 17.60
C SER A 163 -8.68 -1.47 16.21
N GLU A 164 -8.38 -0.23 15.84
CA GLU A 164 -8.68 0.30 14.51
C GLU A 164 -7.88 -0.44 13.41
N TYR A 165 -6.60 -0.72 13.67
CA TYR A 165 -5.78 -1.54 12.78
C TYR A 165 -6.39 -2.94 12.57
N GLU A 166 -6.74 -3.63 13.66
CA GLU A 166 -7.28 -5.00 13.61
C GLU A 166 -8.66 -5.07 12.93
N LYS A 167 -9.50 -4.06 13.08
CA LYS A 167 -10.77 -3.97 12.34
C LYS A 167 -10.55 -4.00 10.84
N MET A 168 -9.57 -3.25 10.34
CA MET A 168 -9.27 -3.23 8.90
C MET A 168 -8.57 -4.50 8.43
N SER A 169 -7.56 -4.97 9.17
CA SER A 169 -6.74 -6.12 8.77
C SER A 169 -7.50 -7.45 8.79
N LYS A 170 -8.54 -7.56 9.64
CA LYS A 170 -9.39 -8.75 9.78
C LYS A 170 -10.71 -8.63 9.02
N ALA A 171 -10.98 -7.51 8.37
CA ALA A 171 -12.19 -7.32 7.57
C ALA A 171 -12.22 -8.30 6.38
N SER A 172 -13.41 -8.77 6.05
CA SER A 172 -13.59 -9.71 4.93
C SER A 172 -13.29 -9.03 3.61
N ASN A 173 -12.40 -9.60 2.81
CA ASN A 173 -12.07 -9.08 1.49
C ASN A 173 -13.25 -9.29 0.51
N PRO A 174 -13.84 -8.21 -0.06
CA PRO A 174 -14.98 -8.32 -0.96
C PRO A 174 -14.61 -8.72 -2.40
N TYR A 175 -13.32 -8.75 -2.75
CA TYR A 175 -12.86 -8.89 -4.14
C TYR A 175 -12.60 -10.34 -4.56
N GLY A 176 -12.86 -11.32 -3.70
CA GLY A 176 -12.76 -12.74 -4.00
C GLY A 176 -11.73 -13.49 -3.16
N ASP A 177 -11.65 -14.78 -3.44
CA ASP A 177 -10.88 -15.77 -2.66
C ASP A 177 -9.63 -16.31 -3.37
N GLY A 178 -9.30 -15.78 -4.56
CA GLY A 178 -8.13 -16.20 -5.34
C GLY A 178 -8.31 -17.51 -6.12
N PHE A 179 -9.55 -17.92 -6.42
CA PHE A 179 -9.85 -19.09 -7.23
C PHE A 179 -10.64 -18.78 -8.51
N ALA A 180 -10.66 -17.54 -8.96
CA ALA A 180 -11.39 -17.16 -10.17
C ALA A 180 -10.85 -17.86 -11.42
N SER A 181 -9.53 -17.94 -11.59
CA SER A 181 -8.90 -18.63 -12.73
C SER A 181 -9.28 -20.10 -12.76
N LYS A 182 -9.29 -20.78 -11.60
CA LYS A 182 -9.70 -22.18 -11.53
C LYS A 182 -11.17 -22.36 -11.95
N ARG A 183 -12.08 -21.54 -11.42
CA ARG A 183 -13.51 -21.62 -11.79
C ARG A 183 -13.75 -21.38 -13.28
N ILE A 184 -13.00 -20.43 -13.88
CA ILE A 184 -13.07 -20.18 -15.33
C ILE A 184 -12.56 -21.41 -16.10
N GLY A 185 -11.44 -22.00 -15.69
CA GLY A 185 -10.91 -23.23 -16.28
C GLY A 185 -11.91 -24.38 -16.21
N ASP A 186 -12.47 -24.65 -15.04
CA ASP A 186 -13.47 -25.70 -14.81
C ASP A 186 -14.70 -25.54 -15.76
N ILE A 187 -15.19 -24.30 -15.92
CA ILE A 187 -16.31 -23.99 -16.83
C ILE A 187 -15.94 -24.24 -18.30
N LEU A 188 -14.74 -23.86 -18.71
CA LEU A 188 -14.28 -24.03 -20.09
C LEU A 188 -14.01 -25.49 -20.43
N GLU A 189 -13.60 -26.28 -19.46
CA GLU A 189 -13.37 -27.75 -19.62
C GLU A 189 -14.66 -28.58 -19.46
N GLY A 190 -15.78 -27.95 -19.12
CA GLY A 190 -17.08 -28.60 -18.96
C GLY A 190 -17.21 -29.48 -17.71
N VAL A 191 -16.45 -29.15 -16.67
CA VAL A 191 -16.44 -29.82 -15.37
C VAL A 191 -17.32 -29.10 -14.35
#